data_09a2c61ca1ac7e221f8d61a76ac0f501
#
_entry.id   09a2c61ca1ac7e221f8d61a76ac0f501
#
_cell.length_a   1.000
_cell.length_b   1.000
_cell.length_c   1.000
_cell.angle_alpha   90.00
_cell.angle_beta   90.00
_cell.angle_gamma   90.00
#
_symmetry.space_group_name_H-M   'P 1'
#
loop_
_entity.id
_entity.type
_entity.pdbx_description
1 polymer ?
#
loop_
_entity_poly.entity_id
_entity_poly.type
_entity_poly.pdbx_seq_one_letter_code
_entity_poly.pdbx_strand_id
1 'polypeptide(L)'
;MILTESPKLASGVKLKADPKYLEGAVTLNDDGKVEFTMETDANGKSAAQIYDIVYNYMSGLTQDKNNIASRVALVNPQEHVIANTMDEWIVFSQSFISLDRTEIKYQLVANIADNSLKLKMTRLYYNYEEGRSTGFKDAAENVITDKIALTKKKNGLAKIFGKFRKGTINRKDQIFSEIAELVKK
;
A
#
# COMPACT_ATOMS: atom_id res chain seq x y z
N MET A 1 5.83 -2.32 -22.02
CA MET A 1 4.90 -3.34 -21.51
C MET A 1 5.72 -4.37 -20.75
N ILE A 2 5.94 -4.14 -19.45
CA ILE A 2 6.66 -5.09 -18.60
C ILE A 2 5.57 -5.94 -17.95
N LEU A 3 5.41 -7.16 -18.48
CA LEU A 3 4.62 -8.19 -17.82
C LEU A 3 5.39 -8.59 -16.56
N THR A 4 4.88 -8.20 -15.39
CA THR A 4 5.29 -8.81 -14.13
C THR A 4 4.83 -10.27 -14.19
N GLU A 5 5.78 -11.18 -14.42
CA GLU A 5 5.50 -12.60 -14.30
C GLU A 5 4.97 -12.90 -12.90
N SER A 6 3.76 -13.41 -12.84
CA SER A 6 3.22 -13.97 -11.61
C SER A 6 4.15 -15.10 -11.15
N PRO A 7 4.53 -15.17 -9.87
CA PRO A 7 5.41 -16.22 -9.38
C PRO A 7 4.81 -17.59 -9.69
N LYS A 8 5.57 -18.45 -10.39
CA LYS A 8 5.18 -19.85 -10.67
C LYS A 8 5.15 -20.62 -9.35
N LEU A 9 3.97 -20.78 -8.79
CA LEU A 9 3.77 -21.78 -7.74
C LEU A 9 4.06 -23.18 -8.31
N ALA A 10 4.83 -23.97 -7.56
CA ALA A 10 5.06 -25.38 -7.90
C ALA A 10 3.71 -26.09 -8.15
N SER A 11 3.58 -26.76 -9.29
CA SER A 11 2.37 -27.46 -9.70
C SER A 11 1.96 -28.48 -8.64
N GLY A 12 0.76 -28.32 -8.08
CA GLY A 12 0.16 -29.25 -7.13
C GLY A 12 -0.11 -28.74 -5.71
N VAL A 13 0.29 -27.51 -5.36
CA VAL A 13 0.00 -26.93 -4.04
C VAL A 13 -1.37 -26.26 -4.05
N LYS A 14 -2.32 -26.79 -3.25
CA LYS A 14 -3.64 -26.16 -3.06
C LYS A 14 -3.46 -24.82 -2.32
N LEU A 15 -3.89 -23.72 -2.96
CA LEU A 15 -3.88 -22.39 -2.34
C LEU A 15 -4.95 -22.30 -1.24
N LYS A 16 -4.59 -21.61 -0.14
CA LYS A 16 -5.47 -21.33 1.01
C LYS A 16 -5.83 -19.84 1.11
N ALA A 17 -5.30 -19.01 0.21
CA ALA A 17 -5.59 -17.59 0.09
C ALA A 17 -5.51 -17.17 -1.37
N ASP A 18 -6.08 -16.00 -1.69
CA ASP A 18 -5.99 -15.39 -3.01
C ASP A 18 -4.50 -15.16 -3.38
N PRO A 19 -4.07 -15.55 -4.59
CA PRO A 19 -2.70 -15.37 -5.07
C PRO A 19 -2.15 -13.96 -4.90
N LYS A 20 -3.00 -12.93 -4.99
CA LYS A 20 -2.60 -11.52 -4.82
C LYS A 20 -2.00 -11.20 -3.45
N TYR A 21 -2.21 -12.06 -2.45
CA TYR A 21 -1.62 -11.89 -1.11
C TYR A 21 -0.41 -12.77 -0.85
N LEU A 22 -0.07 -13.66 -1.78
CA LEU A 22 0.94 -14.68 -1.59
C LEU A 22 2.35 -14.20 -1.96
N GLU A 23 3.25 -15.13 -2.20
CA GLU A 23 4.68 -14.87 -2.44
C GLU A 23 4.90 -13.81 -3.52
N GLY A 24 5.78 -12.83 -3.23
CA GLY A 24 6.11 -11.73 -4.13
C GLY A 24 5.13 -10.54 -4.10
N ALA A 25 4.00 -10.63 -3.38
CA ALA A 25 3.04 -9.53 -3.29
C ALA A 25 3.54 -8.35 -2.45
N VAL A 26 4.49 -8.57 -1.56
CA VAL A 26 5.19 -7.52 -0.80
C VAL A 26 6.61 -7.41 -1.31
N THR A 27 6.94 -6.27 -1.88
CA THR A 27 8.24 -5.99 -2.48
C THR A 27 9.18 -5.29 -1.51
N LEU A 28 10.47 -5.54 -1.65
CA LEU A 28 11.53 -4.87 -0.90
C LEU A 28 12.39 -4.07 -1.86
N ASN A 29 12.84 -2.90 -1.41
CA ASN A 29 13.86 -2.13 -2.13
C ASN A 29 15.27 -2.67 -1.82
N ASP A 30 16.30 -2.04 -2.41
CA ASP A 30 17.71 -2.45 -2.25
C ASP A 30 18.21 -2.39 -0.81
N ASP A 31 17.59 -1.56 0.03
CA ASP A 31 17.89 -1.45 1.46
C ASP A 31 17.13 -2.48 2.32
N GLY A 32 16.37 -3.38 1.69
CA GLY A 32 15.55 -4.38 2.38
C GLY A 32 14.30 -3.82 3.05
N LYS A 33 13.85 -2.62 2.65
CA LYS A 33 12.65 -1.97 3.16
C LYS A 33 11.45 -2.28 2.30
N VAL A 34 10.29 -2.46 2.92
CA VAL A 34 9.03 -2.63 2.18
C VAL A 34 8.73 -1.38 1.37
N GLU A 35 8.58 -1.59 0.08
CA GLU A 35 8.25 -0.55 -0.88
C GLU A 35 7.33 -1.10 -1.97
N PHE A 36 6.20 -0.43 -2.18
CA PHE A 36 5.30 -0.72 -3.30
C PHE A 36 5.42 0.40 -4.33
N THR A 37 5.51 0.03 -5.59
CA THR A 37 5.63 0.96 -6.71
C THR A 37 4.62 0.63 -7.80
N MET A 38 4.16 1.64 -8.51
CA MET A 38 3.36 1.53 -9.72
C MET A 38 3.79 2.58 -10.71
N GLU A 39 3.84 2.23 -11.97
CA GLU A 39 3.98 3.16 -13.08
C GLU A 39 2.83 2.96 -14.08
N THR A 40 2.23 4.06 -14.52
CA THR A 40 1.14 4.02 -15.51
C THR A 40 1.25 5.20 -16.48
N ASP A 41 0.77 4.99 -17.71
CA ASP A 41 0.50 6.08 -18.65
C ASP A 41 -0.77 6.85 -18.25
N ALA A 42 -0.96 8.01 -18.81
CA ALA A 42 -2.08 8.91 -18.53
C ALA A 42 -2.81 9.38 -19.80
N ASN A 43 -2.88 8.51 -20.81
CA ASN A 43 -3.59 8.77 -22.08
C ASN A 43 -3.18 10.08 -22.75
N GLY A 44 -1.89 10.40 -22.75
CA GLY A 44 -1.32 11.57 -23.42
C GLY A 44 -1.48 12.90 -22.68
N LYS A 45 -1.92 12.90 -21.41
CA LYS A 45 -2.01 14.13 -20.61
C LYS A 45 -0.63 14.72 -20.33
N SER A 46 -0.57 16.05 -20.25
CA SER A 46 0.62 16.76 -19.80
C SER A 46 0.89 16.53 -18.31
N ALA A 47 2.12 16.73 -17.89
CA ALA A 47 2.50 16.64 -16.48
C ALA A 47 1.64 17.55 -15.59
N ALA A 48 1.32 18.76 -16.03
CA ALA A 48 0.47 19.68 -15.27
C ALA A 48 -0.95 19.14 -15.08
N GLN A 49 -1.57 18.57 -16.14
CA GLN A 49 -2.90 17.97 -16.04
C GLN A 49 -2.91 16.77 -15.09
N ILE A 50 -1.90 15.91 -15.18
CA ILE A 50 -1.76 14.76 -14.27
C ILE A 50 -1.54 15.24 -12.83
N TYR A 51 -0.71 16.27 -12.64
CA TYR A 51 -0.42 16.85 -11.33
C TYR A 51 -1.70 17.33 -10.62
N ASP A 52 -2.57 18.05 -11.30
CA ASP A 52 -3.82 18.54 -10.73
C ASP A 52 -4.75 17.39 -10.32
N ILE A 53 -4.88 16.36 -11.15
CA ILE A 53 -5.68 15.17 -10.85
C ILE A 53 -5.14 14.46 -9.61
N VAL A 54 -3.84 14.20 -9.58
CA VAL A 54 -3.17 13.47 -8.50
C VAL A 54 -3.19 14.28 -7.20
N TYR A 55 -2.96 15.59 -7.27
CA TYR A 55 -3.02 16.47 -6.11
C TYR A 55 -4.41 16.46 -5.45
N ASN A 56 -5.47 16.58 -6.25
CA ASN A 56 -6.85 16.54 -5.75
C ASN A 56 -7.16 15.19 -5.07
N TYR A 57 -6.74 14.09 -5.68
CA TYR A 57 -6.93 12.77 -5.08
C TYR A 57 -6.13 12.60 -3.79
N MET A 58 -4.83 12.91 -3.79
CA MET A 58 -3.96 12.76 -2.62
C MET A 58 -4.38 13.69 -1.48
N SER A 59 -4.86 14.89 -1.77
CA SER A 59 -5.46 15.77 -0.77
C SER A 59 -6.73 15.17 -0.18
N GLY A 60 -7.58 14.56 -1.00
CA GLY A 60 -8.79 13.87 -0.55
C GLY A 60 -8.51 12.71 0.39
N LEU A 61 -7.43 11.94 0.16
CA LEU A 61 -7.03 10.85 1.05
C LEU A 61 -6.77 11.32 2.49
N THR A 62 -6.30 12.55 2.69
CA THR A 62 -6.06 13.10 4.04
C THR A 62 -7.35 13.43 4.79
N GLN A 63 -8.49 13.34 4.14
CA GLN A 63 -9.83 13.59 4.70
C GLN A 63 -10.68 12.31 4.74
N ASP A 64 -10.12 11.15 4.40
CA ASP A 64 -10.82 9.86 4.45
C ASP A 64 -11.31 9.56 5.88
N LYS A 65 -12.41 8.83 5.99
CA LYS A 65 -13.05 8.44 7.28
C LYS A 65 -12.10 7.67 8.22
N ASN A 66 -11.11 7.00 7.68
CA ASN A 66 -10.12 6.26 8.47
C ASN A 66 -8.88 7.10 8.81
N ASN A 67 -8.83 8.36 8.39
CA ASN A 67 -7.70 9.25 8.68
C ASN A 67 -7.56 9.50 10.19
N ILE A 68 -6.30 9.51 10.64
CA ILE A 68 -5.92 9.88 12.02
C ILE A 68 -5.22 11.25 11.97
N ALA A 69 -4.09 11.33 11.28
CA ALA A 69 -3.27 12.54 11.21
C ALA A 69 -2.52 12.67 9.86
N SER A 70 -3.12 12.19 8.77
CA SER A 70 -2.53 12.32 7.44
C SER A 70 -2.48 13.77 6.98
N ARG A 71 -1.46 14.10 6.19
CA ARG A 71 -1.31 15.42 5.59
C ARG A 71 -0.58 15.35 4.25
N VAL A 72 -0.83 16.32 3.39
CA VAL A 72 0.04 16.61 2.26
C VAL A 72 1.32 17.24 2.82
N ALA A 73 2.45 16.54 2.65
CA ALA A 73 3.73 16.92 3.26
C ALA A 73 4.63 17.70 2.30
N LEU A 74 4.48 17.46 1.00
CA LEU A 74 5.25 18.14 -0.05
C LEU A 74 4.36 18.36 -1.26
N VAL A 75 4.42 19.58 -1.80
CA VAL A 75 3.91 19.94 -3.12
C VAL A 75 5.01 20.70 -3.87
N ASN A 76 5.39 20.20 -5.03
CA ASN A 76 6.36 20.84 -5.90
C ASN A 76 5.81 20.84 -7.35
N PRO A 77 5.09 21.89 -7.73
CA PRO A 77 4.49 21.96 -9.07
C PRO A 77 5.53 22.17 -10.19
N GLN A 78 6.73 22.66 -9.89
CA GLN A 78 7.80 22.82 -10.87
C GLN A 78 8.42 21.47 -11.24
N GLU A 79 8.66 20.62 -10.25
CA GLU A 79 9.21 19.27 -10.42
C GLU A 79 8.10 18.21 -10.59
N HIS A 80 6.84 18.63 -10.51
CA HIS A 80 5.66 17.75 -10.55
C HIS A 80 5.74 16.56 -9.56
N VAL A 81 6.08 16.89 -8.30
CA VAL A 81 6.17 15.93 -7.19
C VAL A 81 5.18 16.28 -6.10
N ILE A 82 4.47 15.26 -5.61
CA ILE A 82 3.55 15.36 -4.47
C ILE A 82 3.90 14.25 -3.49
N ALA A 83 3.94 14.56 -2.20
CA ALA A 83 4.12 13.54 -1.17
C ALA A 83 3.15 13.77 0.00
N ASN A 84 2.48 12.69 0.40
CA ASN A 84 1.69 12.64 1.63
C ASN A 84 2.45 11.88 2.72
N THR A 85 2.33 12.35 3.95
CA THR A 85 2.53 11.54 5.14
C THR A 85 1.17 11.03 5.58
N MET A 86 0.99 9.73 5.53
CA MET A 86 -0.26 9.07 5.87
C MET A 86 -0.20 8.49 7.26
N ASP A 87 -1.30 8.64 8.00
CA ASP A 87 -1.54 8.10 9.32
C ASP A 87 -3.02 7.77 9.42
N GLU A 88 -3.37 6.50 9.30
CA GLU A 88 -4.75 6.05 9.15
C GLU A 88 -5.01 4.68 9.77
N TRP A 89 -6.27 4.33 9.96
CA TRP A 89 -6.70 3.01 10.41
C TRP A 89 -6.88 2.04 9.25
N ILE A 90 -6.28 0.84 9.39
CA ILE A 90 -6.70 -0.34 8.62
C ILE A 90 -7.60 -1.19 9.52
N VAL A 91 -8.86 -1.35 9.13
CA VAL A 91 -9.83 -2.18 9.84
C VAL A 91 -9.77 -3.60 9.30
N PHE A 92 -9.44 -4.56 10.17
CA PHE A 92 -9.38 -5.98 9.83
C PHE A 92 -10.75 -6.65 9.95
N SER A 93 -11.45 -6.33 11.03
CA SER A 93 -12.84 -6.79 11.26
C SER A 93 -13.58 -5.82 12.16
N GLN A 94 -14.89 -5.77 11.98
CA GLN A 94 -15.79 -4.96 12.77
C GLN A 94 -17.09 -5.72 13.01
N SER A 95 -17.53 -5.75 14.27
CA SER A 95 -18.82 -6.27 14.67
C SER A 95 -19.46 -5.31 15.69
N PHE A 96 -20.67 -5.60 16.12
CA PHE A 96 -21.37 -4.77 17.13
C PHE A 96 -20.59 -4.65 18.45
N ILE A 97 -19.81 -5.67 18.80
CA ILE A 97 -19.11 -5.76 20.10
C ILE A 97 -17.58 -5.75 19.98
N SER A 98 -17.03 -5.76 18.78
CA SER A 98 -15.58 -5.88 18.56
C SER A 98 -15.12 -5.11 17.33
N LEU A 99 -14.01 -4.40 17.49
CA LEU A 99 -13.29 -3.70 16.43
C LEU A 99 -11.83 -4.14 16.47
N ASP A 100 -11.37 -4.80 15.38
CA ASP A 100 -9.97 -5.17 15.19
C ASP A 100 -9.38 -4.30 14.08
N ARG A 101 -8.42 -3.44 14.42
CA ARG A 101 -7.79 -2.50 13.51
C ARG A 101 -6.35 -2.19 13.93
N THR A 102 -5.56 -1.70 13.01
CA THR A 102 -4.22 -1.17 13.27
C THR A 102 -4.09 0.25 12.75
N GLU A 103 -3.37 1.09 13.47
CA GLU A 103 -2.81 2.31 12.90
C GLU A 103 -1.69 1.93 11.94
N ILE A 104 -1.69 2.51 10.75
CA ILE A 104 -0.61 2.41 9.78
C ILE A 104 -0.11 3.79 9.41
N LYS A 105 1.21 3.94 9.42
CA LYS A 105 1.89 5.15 8.93
C LYS A 105 2.70 4.79 7.69
N TYR A 106 2.67 5.65 6.69
CA TYR A 106 3.46 5.48 5.46
C TYR A 106 3.63 6.79 4.71
N GLN A 107 4.54 6.81 3.76
CA GLN A 107 4.66 7.88 2.78
C GLN A 107 4.10 7.41 1.44
N LEU A 108 3.29 8.26 0.81
CA LEU A 108 2.82 8.10 -0.55
C LEU A 108 3.43 9.22 -1.39
N VAL A 109 4.24 8.86 -2.39
CA VAL A 109 4.94 9.81 -3.25
C VAL A 109 4.51 9.62 -4.70
N ALA A 110 4.13 10.71 -5.36
CA ALA A 110 3.83 10.76 -6.78
C ALA A 110 4.91 11.56 -7.51
N ASN A 111 5.53 10.95 -8.51
CA ASN A 111 6.41 11.60 -9.47
C ASN A 111 5.74 11.59 -10.83
N ILE A 112 5.61 12.75 -11.44
CA ILE A 112 4.77 12.97 -12.60
C ILE A 112 5.61 13.55 -13.74
N ALA A 113 5.40 13.03 -14.94
CA ALA A 113 5.95 13.55 -16.20
C ALA A 113 4.86 13.54 -17.26
N ASP A 114 5.14 14.08 -18.44
CA ASP A 114 4.18 14.01 -19.55
C ASP A 114 3.82 12.55 -19.85
N ASN A 115 2.52 12.28 -19.89
CA ASN A 115 1.95 10.94 -20.08
C ASN A 115 2.44 9.86 -19.09
N SER A 116 2.95 10.23 -17.92
CA SER A 116 3.53 9.26 -16.97
C SER A 116 3.28 9.65 -15.53
N LEU A 117 2.86 8.66 -14.74
CA LEU A 117 2.73 8.75 -13.29
C LEU A 117 3.46 7.57 -12.65
N LYS A 118 4.36 7.88 -11.71
CA LYS A 118 5.00 6.90 -10.82
C LYS A 118 4.53 7.13 -9.40
N LEU A 119 3.97 6.09 -8.78
CA LEU A 119 3.58 6.09 -7.37
C LEU A 119 4.52 5.19 -6.58
N LYS A 120 4.81 5.64 -5.36
CA LYS A 120 5.60 4.90 -4.38
C LYS A 120 4.93 4.98 -3.02
N MET A 121 4.70 3.81 -2.38
CA MET A 121 4.30 3.70 -0.98
C MET A 121 5.44 3.07 -0.20
N THR A 122 5.96 3.78 0.80
CA THR A 122 7.17 3.41 1.53
C THR A 122 7.12 3.86 2.98
N ARG A 123 8.13 3.45 3.79
CA ARG A 123 8.24 3.77 5.22
C ARG A 123 7.02 3.34 6.02
N LEU A 124 6.52 2.13 5.73
CA LEU A 124 5.35 1.59 6.40
C LEU A 124 5.69 1.15 7.83
N TYR A 125 4.86 1.58 8.77
CA TYR A 125 5.01 1.30 10.19
C TYR A 125 3.65 1.06 10.83
N TYR A 126 3.55 0.09 11.74
CA TYR A 126 2.32 -0.27 12.43
C TYR A 126 2.38 0.06 13.90
N ASN A 127 1.23 0.48 14.44
CA ASN A 127 0.96 0.56 15.87
C ASN A 127 -0.36 -0.18 16.13
N TYR A 128 -0.25 -1.35 16.73
CA TYR A 128 -1.38 -2.24 16.96
C TYR A 128 -1.61 -2.44 18.44
N GLU A 129 -2.85 -2.27 18.90
CA GLU A 129 -3.29 -2.50 20.28
C GLU A 129 -2.36 -1.90 21.36
N GLU A 130 -1.97 -0.63 21.18
CA GLU A 130 -1.10 0.06 22.12
C GLU A 130 -1.61 -0.08 23.58
N GLY A 131 -0.71 -0.48 24.48
CA GLY A 131 -1.03 -0.69 25.90
C GLY A 131 -1.60 -2.08 26.23
N ARG A 132 -1.76 -2.99 25.26
CA ARG A 132 -2.14 -4.39 25.49
C ARG A 132 -0.93 -5.31 25.38
N SER A 133 -0.97 -6.46 26.09
CA SER A 133 0.10 -7.48 26.01
C SER A 133 0.29 -8.10 24.63
N THR A 134 -0.74 -8.04 23.77
CA THR A 134 -0.73 -8.49 22.38
C THR A 134 -0.34 -7.38 21.40
N GLY A 135 -0.20 -6.16 21.89
CA GLY A 135 0.14 -4.98 21.09
C GLY A 135 1.60 -4.95 20.65
N PHE A 136 1.87 -4.26 19.56
CA PHE A 136 3.22 -4.01 19.07
C PHE A 136 3.31 -2.73 18.25
N LYS A 137 4.54 -2.23 18.14
CA LYS A 137 4.93 -1.15 17.22
C LYS A 137 6.11 -1.62 16.41
N ASP A 138 5.97 -1.74 15.09
CA ASP A 138 7.06 -2.25 14.25
C ASP A 138 6.95 -1.81 12.79
N ALA A 139 8.09 -1.85 12.11
CA ALA A 139 8.19 -1.58 10.68
C ALA A 139 7.62 -2.75 9.86
N ALA A 140 7.14 -2.45 8.66
CA ALA A 140 6.50 -3.42 7.78
C ALA A 140 7.42 -4.61 7.44
N GLU A 141 8.72 -4.41 7.39
CA GLU A 141 9.72 -5.46 7.15
C GLU A 141 9.60 -6.61 8.15
N ASN A 142 9.23 -6.31 9.40
CA ASN A 142 9.08 -7.27 10.49
C ASN A 142 7.65 -7.82 10.63
N VAL A 143 6.71 -7.35 9.81
CA VAL A 143 5.28 -7.66 9.95
C VAL A 143 4.71 -8.34 8.71
N ILE A 144 4.94 -7.80 7.51
CA ILE A 144 4.19 -8.22 6.32
C ILE A 144 5.00 -8.93 5.23
N THR A 145 6.30 -9.14 5.42
CA THR A 145 7.14 -9.83 4.42
C THR A 145 6.72 -11.29 4.23
N ASP A 146 7.13 -11.89 3.12
CA ASP A 146 6.83 -13.29 2.80
C ASP A 146 7.27 -14.26 3.90
N LYS A 147 8.41 -13.97 4.54
CA LYS A 147 8.96 -14.78 5.63
C LYS A 147 8.09 -14.75 6.89
N ILE A 148 7.44 -13.63 7.16
CA ILE A 148 6.73 -13.35 8.42
C ILE A 148 5.23 -13.61 8.29
N ALA A 149 4.63 -13.14 7.20
CA ALA A 149 3.17 -13.08 7.06
C ALA A 149 2.56 -14.20 6.19
N LEU A 150 3.38 -15.12 5.68
CA LEU A 150 2.90 -16.31 4.97
C LEU A 150 3.11 -17.57 5.80
N THR A 151 2.31 -18.62 5.49
CA THR A 151 2.55 -19.97 6.02
C THR A 151 3.89 -20.51 5.54
N LYS A 152 4.44 -21.53 6.23
CA LYS A 152 5.70 -22.18 5.81
C LYS A 152 5.69 -22.67 4.37
N LYS A 153 4.52 -23.12 3.87
CA LYS A 153 4.34 -23.56 2.48
C LYS A 153 4.06 -22.42 1.51
N LYS A 154 4.02 -21.17 1.98
CA LYS A 154 3.70 -19.95 1.22
C LYS A 154 2.39 -19.98 0.43
N ASN A 155 1.50 -20.93 0.74
CA ASN A 155 0.20 -21.13 0.09
C ASN A 155 -0.96 -20.46 0.80
N GLY A 156 -0.70 -19.74 1.89
CA GLY A 156 -1.70 -19.06 2.70
C GLY A 156 -1.08 -18.00 3.60
N LEU A 157 -1.94 -17.23 4.25
CA LEU A 157 -1.56 -16.19 5.19
C LEU A 157 -1.24 -16.78 6.58
N ALA A 158 -0.23 -16.22 7.25
CA ALA A 158 0.09 -16.55 8.63
C ALA A 158 -1.04 -16.11 9.57
N LYS A 159 -1.25 -16.87 10.65
CA LYS A 159 -2.39 -16.68 11.57
C LYS A 159 -2.43 -15.25 12.18
N ILE A 160 -1.30 -14.71 12.60
CA ILE A 160 -1.22 -13.41 13.29
C ILE A 160 -1.01 -12.29 12.27
N PHE A 161 0.09 -12.33 11.53
CA PHE A 161 0.51 -11.23 10.66
C PHE A 161 -0.16 -11.23 9.27
N GLY A 162 -0.83 -12.30 8.90
CA GLY A 162 -1.53 -12.38 7.61
C GLY A 162 -2.60 -11.30 7.42
N LYS A 163 -3.30 -10.89 8.48
CA LYS A 163 -4.29 -9.81 8.40
C LYS A 163 -3.67 -8.44 8.09
N PHE A 164 -2.48 -8.16 8.64
CA PHE A 164 -1.73 -6.94 8.36
C PHE A 164 -1.30 -6.89 6.89
N ARG A 165 -0.73 -7.99 6.39
CA ARG A 165 -0.35 -8.14 5.00
C ARG A 165 -1.54 -7.92 4.06
N LYS A 166 -2.64 -8.64 4.30
CA LYS A 166 -3.88 -8.54 3.51
C LYS A 166 -4.44 -7.10 3.51
N GLY A 167 -4.56 -6.49 4.68
CA GLY A 167 -5.08 -5.14 4.81
C GLY A 167 -4.23 -4.11 4.09
N THR A 168 -2.89 -4.20 4.23
CA THR A 168 -1.95 -3.30 3.56
C THR A 168 -1.99 -3.45 2.04
N ILE A 169 -1.99 -4.68 1.51
CA ILE A 169 -2.10 -4.93 0.08
C ILE A 169 -3.41 -4.38 -0.47
N ASN A 170 -4.53 -4.61 0.21
CA ASN A 170 -5.83 -4.09 -0.21
C ASN A 170 -5.85 -2.56 -0.24
N ARG A 171 -5.29 -1.90 0.78
CA ARG A 171 -5.23 -0.43 0.81
C ARG A 171 -4.31 0.12 -0.30
N LYS A 172 -3.16 -0.47 -0.49
CA LYS A 172 -2.25 -0.14 -1.59
C LYS A 172 -2.93 -0.32 -2.95
N ASP A 173 -3.58 -1.46 -3.19
CA ASP A 173 -4.29 -1.75 -4.44
C ASP A 173 -5.41 -0.73 -4.70
N GLN A 174 -6.19 -0.39 -3.67
CA GLN A 174 -7.22 0.63 -3.77
C GLN A 174 -6.64 1.97 -4.22
N ILE A 175 -5.65 2.50 -3.50
CA ILE A 175 -5.04 3.80 -3.81
C ILE A 175 -4.44 3.78 -5.22
N PHE A 176 -3.67 2.76 -5.56
CA PHE A 176 -2.97 2.69 -6.83
C PHE A 176 -3.94 2.56 -8.01
N SER A 177 -4.97 1.72 -7.89
CA SER A 177 -5.97 1.55 -8.96
C SER A 177 -6.82 2.80 -9.15
N GLU A 178 -7.28 3.43 -8.07
CA GLU A 178 -8.10 4.64 -8.15
C GLU A 178 -7.34 5.79 -8.83
N ILE A 179 -6.07 6.04 -8.45
CA ILE A 179 -5.26 7.07 -9.12
C ILE A 179 -5.02 6.70 -10.59
N ALA A 180 -4.66 5.44 -10.89
CA ALA A 180 -4.40 5.01 -12.26
C ALA A 180 -5.63 5.18 -13.16
N GLU A 181 -6.83 4.89 -12.64
CA GLU A 181 -8.08 5.11 -13.37
C GLU A 181 -8.36 6.60 -13.59
N LEU A 182 -8.13 7.46 -12.58
CA LEU A 182 -8.37 8.89 -12.67
C LEU A 182 -7.49 9.57 -13.72
N VAL A 183 -6.21 9.23 -13.79
CA VAL A 183 -5.29 9.83 -14.75
C VAL A 183 -5.54 9.35 -16.19
N LYS A 184 -6.23 8.23 -16.38
CA LYS A 184 -6.61 7.69 -17.71
C LYS A 184 -7.94 8.20 -18.23
N LYS A 185 -8.80 8.73 -17.39
CA LYS A 185 -10.10 9.36 -17.81
C LYS A 185 -9.86 10.69 -18.49
#